data_b4be488497d9766fbd043b1d8bbbc57f
#
_entry.id   b4be488497d9766fbd043b1d8bbbc57f
#
_cell.length_a   1.000
_cell.length_b   1.000
_cell.length_c   1.000
_cell.angle_alpha   90.00
_cell.angle_beta   90.00
_cell.angle_gamma   90.00
#
_symmetry.space_group_name_H-M   'P 1'
#
loop_
_entity.id
_entity.type
_entity.pdbx_description
1 polymer ?
#
loop_
_entity_poly.entity_id
_entity_poly.type
_entity_poly.pdbx_seq_one_letter_code
_entity_poly.pdbx_strand_id
1 'polypeptide(L)'
;MFSYAAMKFLSRLICLLPHGAAMALGTGLARLAWIFIPARRKALAREQVMRCLGVSDAEAERIARASSLRFGPMLMEVLRYPVMKEYIEDYVTLTGAVEELRAVVEEGSGAVFATSHSGNWEL
;
A
#
# COMPACT_ATOMS: atom_id res chain seq x y z
N MET A 1 23.43 -9.42 1.04
CA MET A 1 22.87 -10.79 0.93
C MET A 1 22.00 -11.18 2.13
N PHE A 2 22.36 -10.82 3.35
CA PHE A 2 21.57 -11.18 4.55
C PHE A 2 20.14 -10.61 4.57
N SER A 3 19.96 -9.37 4.11
CA SER A 3 18.65 -8.70 4.05
C SER A 3 17.66 -9.38 3.08
N TYR A 4 18.12 -9.85 1.91
CA TYR A 4 17.27 -10.54 0.95
C TYR A 4 16.77 -11.89 1.48
N ALA A 5 17.66 -12.68 2.09
CA ALA A 5 17.29 -13.97 2.67
C ALA A 5 16.28 -13.79 3.82
N ALA A 6 16.47 -12.77 4.66
CA ALA A 6 15.54 -12.44 5.75
C ALA A 6 14.16 -12.01 5.22
N MET A 7 14.11 -11.15 4.20
CA MET A 7 12.86 -10.74 3.58
C MET A 7 12.14 -11.91 2.92
N LYS A 8 12.85 -12.78 2.21
CA LYS A 8 12.29 -13.99 1.60
C LYS A 8 11.75 -14.96 2.64
N PHE A 9 12.45 -15.13 3.76
CA PHE A 9 11.98 -15.96 4.87
C PHE A 9 10.71 -15.37 5.50
N LEU A 10 10.70 -14.06 5.78
CA LEU A 10 9.53 -13.36 6.30
C LEU A 10 8.32 -13.49 5.36
N SER A 11 8.52 -13.25 4.07
CA SER A 11 7.48 -13.41 3.05
C SER A 11 6.88 -14.83 3.09
N ARG A 12 7.72 -15.87 3.16
CA ARG A 12 7.24 -17.25 3.27
C ARG A 12 6.37 -17.48 4.52
N LEU A 13 6.78 -16.96 5.67
CA LEU A 13 5.99 -17.08 6.91
C LEU A 13 4.64 -16.37 6.78
N ILE A 14 4.64 -15.16 6.20
CA ILE A 14 3.39 -14.39 6.02
C ILE A 14 2.47 -15.06 4.98
N CYS A 15 3.03 -15.71 3.97
CA CYS A 15 2.26 -16.49 2.98
C CYS A 15 1.52 -17.68 3.58
N LEU A 16 1.97 -18.22 4.72
CA LEU A 16 1.27 -19.32 5.42
C LEU A 16 -0.01 -18.85 6.13
N LEU A 17 -0.13 -17.55 6.40
CA LEU A 17 -1.32 -17.01 7.08
C LEU A 17 -2.49 -16.87 6.09
N PRO A 18 -3.73 -17.13 6.52
CA PRO A 18 -4.92 -16.70 5.77
C PRO A 18 -4.88 -15.19 5.54
N HIS A 19 -5.48 -14.73 4.41
CA HIS A 19 -5.45 -13.30 4.03
C HIS A 19 -5.90 -12.38 5.17
N GLY A 20 -7.06 -12.65 5.78
CA GLY A 20 -7.59 -11.85 6.88
C GLY A 20 -6.66 -11.77 8.09
N ALA A 21 -5.99 -12.88 8.44
CA ALA A 21 -5.04 -12.92 9.54
C ALA A 21 -3.79 -12.08 9.24
N ALA A 22 -3.26 -12.14 8.00
CA ALA A 22 -2.15 -11.32 7.58
C ALA A 22 -2.50 -9.81 7.62
N MET A 23 -3.69 -9.43 7.13
CA MET A 23 -4.17 -8.04 7.19
C MET A 23 -4.37 -7.54 8.62
N ALA A 24 -4.91 -8.38 9.51
CA ALA A 24 -5.06 -8.05 10.93
C ALA A 24 -3.69 -7.87 11.62
N LEU A 25 -2.74 -8.75 11.32
CA LEU A 25 -1.37 -8.64 11.80
C LEU A 25 -0.72 -7.32 11.33
N GLY A 26 -0.82 -7.00 10.03
CA GLY A 26 -0.30 -5.75 9.48
C GLY A 26 -0.91 -4.52 10.14
N THR A 27 -2.23 -4.53 10.34
CA THR A 27 -2.94 -3.45 11.05
C THR A 27 -2.46 -3.32 12.50
N GLY A 28 -2.29 -4.44 13.21
CA GLY A 28 -1.78 -4.46 14.58
C GLY A 28 -0.36 -3.88 14.67
N LEU A 29 0.53 -4.28 13.78
CA LEU A 29 1.89 -3.77 13.71
C LEU A 29 1.93 -2.28 13.37
N ALA A 30 1.09 -1.80 12.45
CA ALA A 30 1.00 -0.38 12.12
C ALA A 30 0.48 0.44 13.31
N ARG A 31 -0.50 -0.06 14.07
CA ARG A 31 -0.97 0.58 15.31
C ARG A 31 0.14 0.68 16.35
N LEU A 32 0.89 -0.38 16.52
CA LEU A 32 2.04 -0.40 17.43
C LEU A 32 3.12 0.60 16.96
N ALA A 33 3.48 0.55 15.67
CA ALA A 33 4.45 1.47 15.08
C ALA A 33 4.02 2.94 15.22
N TRP A 34 2.73 3.26 15.10
CA TRP A 34 2.21 4.61 15.29
C TRP A 34 2.56 5.18 16.67
N ILE A 35 2.60 4.37 17.72
CA ILE A 35 2.95 4.83 19.08
C ILE A 35 4.39 5.36 19.09
N PHE A 36 5.30 4.71 18.37
CA PHE A 36 6.72 5.05 18.34
C PHE A 36 7.07 6.16 17.34
N ILE A 37 6.14 6.59 16.48
CA ILE A 37 6.38 7.72 15.58
C ILE A 37 6.54 9.00 16.40
N PRO A 38 7.67 9.74 16.25
CA PRO A 38 7.91 10.98 16.98
C PRO A 38 6.79 12.00 16.78
N ALA A 39 6.43 12.72 17.85
CA ALA A 39 5.38 13.74 17.81
C ALA A 39 5.61 14.79 16.72
N ARG A 40 6.87 15.18 16.46
CA ARG A 40 7.25 16.10 15.38
C ARG A 40 6.82 15.59 14.00
N ARG A 41 6.97 14.28 13.74
CA ARG A 41 6.55 13.69 12.46
C ARG A 41 5.03 13.66 12.30
N LYS A 42 4.32 13.35 13.38
CA LYS A 42 2.85 13.40 13.41
C LYS A 42 2.34 14.83 13.17
N ALA A 43 2.95 15.81 13.85
CA ALA A 43 2.60 17.22 13.67
C ALA A 43 2.84 17.68 12.21
N LEU A 44 3.97 17.32 11.62
CA LEU A 44 4.26 17.65 10.22
C LEU A 44 3.24 17.03 9.26
N ALA A 45 2.90 15.75 9.44
CA ALA A 45 1.90 15.09 8.61
C ALA A 45 0.54 15.78 8.71
N ARG A 46 0.10 16.12 9.91
CA ARG A 46 -1.14 16.86 10.18
C ARG A 46 -1.14 18.24 9.51
N GLU A 47 -0.07 19.01 9.67
CA GLU A 47 0.09 20.32 9.03
C GLU A 47 0.01 20.23 7.50
N GLN A 48 0.66 19.24 6.90
CA GLN A 48 0.59 19.01 5.46
C GLN A 48 -0.84 18.71 5.00
N VAL A 49 -1.56 17.85 5.72
CA VAL A 49 -2.95 17.51 5.41
C VAL A 49 -3.85 18.76 5.52
N MET A 50 -3.72 19.55 6.60
CA MET A 50 -4.45 20.80 6.74
C MET A 50 -4.22 21.75 5.57
N ARG A 51 -2.96 21.93 5.21
CA ARG A 51 -2.56 22.86 4.14
C ARG A 51 -3.06 22.41 2.76
N CYS A 52 -2.99 21.09 2.46
CA CYS A 52 -3.34 20.58 1.14
C CYS A 52 -4.85 20.38 0.95
N LEU A 53 -5.57 20.01 2.01
CA LEU A 53 -7.00 19.69 1.93
C LEU A 53 -7.92 20.76 2.53
N GLY A 54 -7.38 21.76 3.21
CA GLY A 54 -8.18 22.82 3.84
C GLY A 54 -9.09 22.34 4.96
N VAL A 55 -8.76 21.21 5.60
CA VAL A 55 -9.57 20.59 6.66
C VAL A 55 -9.17 21.07 8.05
N SER A 56 -10.04 20.83 9.04
CA SER A 56 -9.75 21.14 10.44
C SER A 56 -8.59 20.32 11.00
N ASP A 57 -8.00 20.79 12.10
CA ASP A 57 -6.92 20.10 12.81
C ASP A 57 -7.29 18.67 13.22
N ALA A 58 -8.49 18.48 13.79
CA ALA A 58 -8.99 17.17 14.19
C ALA A 58 -9.17 16.21 13.01
N GLU A 59 -9.66 16.71 11.89
CA GLU A 59 -9.84 15.93 10.67
C GLU A 59 -8.49 15.60 10.04
N ALA A 60 -7.54 16.52 10.04
CA ALA A 60 -6.18 16.29 9.55
C ALA A 60 -5.46 15.21 10.37
N GLU A 61 -5.61 15.22 11.70
CA GLU A 61 -5.08 14.14 12.57
C GLU A 61 -5.69 12.79 12.22
N ARG A 62 -7.01 12.75 12.02
CA ARG A 62 -7.72 11.52 11.62
C ARG A 62 -7.20 10.97 10.29
N ILE A 63 -7.05 11.83 9.29
CA ILE A 63 -6.54 11.45 7.95
C ILE A 63 -5.10 10.98 8.04
N ALA A 64 -4.21 11.73 8.67
CA ALA A 64 -2.79 11.38 8.80
C ALA A 64 -2.61 10.04 9.51
N ARG A 65 -3.38 9.80 10.58
CA ARG A 65 -3.36 8.53 11.29
C ARG A 65 -3.89 7.40 10.43
N ALA A 66 -5.05 7.57 9.78
CA ALA A 66 -5.65 6.55 8.93
C ALA A 66 -4.72 6.13 7.79
N SER A 67 -4.10 7.11 7.11
CA SER A 67 -3.10 6.86 6.07
C SER A 67 -1.92 6.04 6.58
N SER A 68 -1.37 6.43 7.74
CA SER A 68 -0.23 5.71 8.35
C SER A 68 -0.59 4.27 8.73
N LEU A 69 -1.81 4.03 9.20
CA LEU A 69 -2.26 2.68 9.57
C LEU A 69 -2.49 1.78 8.35
N ARG A 70 -2.82 2.35 7.19
CA ARG A 70 -2.97 1.59 5.93
C ARG A 70 -1.66 1.00 5.44
N PHE A 71 -0.53 1.57 5.84
CA PHE A 71 0.79 1.05 5.46
C PHE A 71 1.04 -0.39 5.95
N GLY A 72 0.48 -0.77 7.09
CA GLY A 72 0.64 -2.12 7.63
C GLY A 72 0.01 -3.21 6.75
N PRO A 73 -1.30 -3.16 6.44
CA PRO A 73 -1.92 -4.08 5.48
C PRO A 73 -1.22 -4.07 4.12
N MET A 74 -0.90 -2.90 3.56
CA MET A 74 -0.19 -2.77 2.30
C MET A 74 1.14 -3.54 2.30
N LEU A 75 1.93 -3.44 3.35
CA LEU A 75 3.17 -4.21 3.50
C LEU A 75 2.91 -5.72 3.53
N MET A 76 1.82 -6.16 4.17
CA MET A 76 1.45 -7.58 4.18
C MET A 76 1.06 -8.08 2.80
N GLU A 77 0.36 -7.28 1.98
CA GLU A 77 0.03 -7.60 0.59
C GLU A 77 1.30 -7.80 -0.24
N VAL A 78 2.26 -6.86 -0.16
CA VAL A 78 3.57 -6.97 -0.84
C VAL A 78 4.30 -8.25 -0.41
N LEU A 79 4.34 -8.56 0.90
CA LEU A 79 4.98 -9.79 1.39
C LEU A 79 4.26 -11.06 0.94
N ARG A 80 2.96 -10.98 0.67
CA ARG A 80 2.13 -12.10 0.19
C ARG A 80 2.05 -12.19 -1.33
N TYR A 81 2.66 -11.29 -2.08
CA TYR A 81 2.64 -11.29 -3.52
C TYR A 81 2.92 -12.68 -4.15
N PRO A 82 3.85 -13.51 -3.64
CA PRO A 82 4.07 -14.86 -4.20
C PRO A 82 2.83 -15.75 -4.25
N VAL A 83 1.89 -15.57 -3.33
CA VAL A 83 0.61 -16.30 -3.31
C VAL A 83 -0.47 -15.52 -4.07
N MET A 84 -0.51 -14.19 -3.93
CA MET A 84 -1.54 -13.36 -4.53
C MET A 84 -1.44 -13.30 -6.07
N LYS A 85 -0.25 -13.34 -6.64
CA LYS A 85 -0.03 -13.24 -8.08
C LYS A 85 -0.77 -14.30 -8.91
N GLU A 86 -1.06 -15.46 -8.32
CA GLU A 86 -1.78 -16.55 -8.99
C GLU A 86 -3.29 -16.27 -9.08
N TYR A 87 -3.78 -15.34 -8.25
CA TYR A 87 -5.18 -14.95 -8.13
C TYR A 87 -5.32 -13.43 -8.12
N ILE A 88 -4.45 -12.73 -8.87
CA ILE A 88 -4.36 -11.26 -8.81
C ILE A 88 -5.69 -10.59 -9.20
N GLU A 89 -6.45 -11.19 -10.10
CA GLU A 89 -7.74 -10.70 -10.55
C GLU A 89 -8.81 -10.65 -9.45
N ASP A 90 -8.64 -11.45 -8.38
CA ASP A 90 -9.50 -11.40 -7.19
C ASP A 90 -9.21 -10.16 -6.31
N TYR A 91 -8.04 -9.55 -6.48
CA TYR A 91 -7.57 -8.42 -5.67
C TYR A 91 -7.51 -7.11 -6.44
N VAL A 92 -7.33 -7.17 -7.76
CA VAL A 92 -7.14 -6.00 -8.61
C VAL A 92 -8.16 -5.99 -9.74
N THR A 93 -8.96 -4.94 -9.81
CA THR A 93 -9.87 -4.70 -10.92
C THR A 93 -9.31 -3.61 -11.82
N LEU A 94 -9.07 -3.93 -13.08
CA LEU A 94 -8.67 -2.93 -14.07
C LEU A 94 -9.92 -2.15 -14.51
N THR A 95 -9.85 -0.83 -14.43
CA THR A 95 -10.92 0.08 -14.85
C THR A 95 -10.38 1.20 -15.73
N GLY A 96 -11.22 1.83 -16.52
CA GLY A 96 -10.84 2.93 -17.40
C GLY A 96 -10.42 2.47 -18.80
N ALA A 97 -9.41 3.09 -19.36
CA ALA A 97 -8.97 2.95 -20.75
C ALA A 97 -8.22 1.61 -21.04
N VAL A 98 -8.77 0.49 -20.62
CA VAL A 98 -8.11 -0.83 -20.79
C VAL A 98 -8.11 -1.24 -22.26
N GLU A 99 -9.20 -1.01 -22.98
CA GLU A 99 -9.31 -1.36 -24.40
C GLU A 99 -8.43 -0.46 -25.27
N GLU A 100 -8.33 0.82 -24.95
CA GLU A 100 -7.43 1.76 -25.64
C GLU A 100 -5.97 1.35 -25.42
N LEU A 101 -5.61 0.91 -24.22
CA LEU A 101 -4.27 0.40 -23.93
C LEU A 101 -3.99 -0.87 -24.75
N ARG A 102 -4.96 -1.78 -24.81
CA ARG A 102 -4.82 -3.01 -25.61
C ARG A 102 -4.58 -2.70 -27.09
N ALA A 103 -5.37 -1.78 -27.66
CA ALA A 103 -5.20 -1.35 -29.04
C ALA A 103 -3.79 -0.79 -29.29
N VAL A 104 -3.28 0.08 -28.41
CA VAL A 104 -1.93 0.66 -28.52
C VAL A 104 -0.85 -0.42 -28.48
N VAL A 105 -1.02 -1.47 -27.65
CA VAL A 105 -0.08 -2.61 -27.57
C VAL A 105 -0.15 -3.46 -28.83
N GLU A 106 -1.34 -3.74 -29.35
CA GLU A 106 -1.56 -4.52 -30.58
C GLU A 106 -1.00 -3.81 -31.82
N GLU A 107 -1.08 -2.48 -31.88
CA GLU A 107 -0.47 -1.67 -32.94
C GLU A 107 1.06 -1.61 -32.87
N GLY A 108 1.66 -2.14 -31.81
CA GLY A 108 3.12 -2.09 -31.58
C GLY A 108 3.63 -0.69 -31.21
N SER A 109 2.74 0.23 -30.86
CA SER A 109 3.07 1.56 -30.38
C SER A 109 3.49 1.51 -28.90
N GLY A 110 4.41 2.41 -28.50
CA GLY A 110 4.79 2.55 -27.10
C GLY A 110 3.74 3.32 -26.30
N ALA A 111 3.62 3.04 -24.99
CA ALA A 111 2.77 3.78 -24.08
C ALA A 111 3.57 4.38 -22.93
N VAL A 112 3.20 5.57 -22.48
CA VAL A 112 3.74 6.22 -21.29
C VAL A 112 2.63 6.29 -20.24
N PHE A 113 2.89 5.71 -19.08
CA PHE A 113 1.94 5.73 -17.97
C PHE A 113 2.32 6.81 -16.97
N ALA A 114 1.38 7.69 -16.66
CA ALA A 114 1.47 8.59 -15.51
C ALA A 114 0.66 7.99 -14.37
N THR A 115 1.32 7.69 -13.26
CA THR A 115 0.69 7.11 -12.07
C THR A 115 1.01 7.93 -10.83
N SER A 116 0.13 7.88 -9.84
CA SER A 116 0.37 8.47 -8.53
C SER A 116 0.89 7.41 -7.57
N HIS A 117 1.72 7.84 -6.63
CA HIS A 117 2.23 6.97 -5.56
C HIS A 117 1.18 6.83 -4.45
N SER A 118 0.02 6.23 -4.77
CA SER A 118 -1.09 6.06 -3.84
C SER A 118 -1.58 4.62 -3.81
N GLY A 119 -2.02 4.17 -2.63
CA GLY A 119 -2.43 2.78 -2.42
C GLY A 119 -1.26 1.80 -2.55
N ASN A 120 -1.57 0.57 -2.92
CA ASN A 120 -0.58 -0.48 -3.17
C ASN A 120 -0.31 -0.62 -4.68
N TRP A 121 0.35 0.36 -5.26
CA TRP A 121 0.66 0.42 -6.69
C TRP A 121 1.70 -0.63 -7.14
N GLU A 122 2.27 -1.39 -6.21
CA GLU A 122 3.25 -2.46 -6.49
C GLU A 122 2.58 -3.81 -6.81
N LEU A 123 1.26 -3.92 -6.68
CA LEU A 123 0.49 -5.10 -7.09
C LEU A 123 0.16 -5.02 -8.57
#